data_1eac89f4b63b4b4cc20f0f7b2678c332
#
_entry.id   1eac89f4b63b4b4cc20f0f7b2678c332
#
_cell.length_a   1.000
_cell.length_b   1.000
_cell.length_c   1.000
_cell.angle_alpha   90.00
_cell.angle_beta   90.00
_cell.angle_gamma   90.00
#
_symmetry.space_group_name_H-M   'P 1'
#
loop_
_entity.id
_entity.type
_entity.pdbx_description
1 polymer ?
#
loop_
_entity_poly.entity_id
_entity_poly.type
_entity_poly.pdbx_seq_one_letter_code
_entity_poly.pdbx_strand_id
1 'polypeptide(L)'
;MTMPPSSPLTSADWLRAHLNDANVRVLDCRYALNDPLTGRIAYLGGHVPGAVYADLETDLSGPLTEDGAGGRHPLPDPETLAAWLGSVGIGNDSVVVCYDDPSTGQGFYAARAWWLLRWLGHAQVSVLDGGWPAWVAAGGEVSTEDPDVSPATFTPHVRADLVATAQDVQQRPAGTLLIDSRAPARYRGEVEPIDRKAGHIPGAVNREWAAALDEGGHWRAGTEQAT
;
A
#
# COMPACT_ATOMS: atom_id res chain seq x y z
N MET A 1 -10.98 -2.87 -23.04
CA MET A 1 -9.92 -2.87 -21.99
C MET A 1 -10.00 -1.53 -21.28
N THR A 2 -10.26 -1.55 -20.00
CA THR A 2 -10.31 -0.33 -19.18
C THR A 2 -8.91 0.25 -19.07
N MET A 3 -8.80 1.57 -19.29
CA MET A 3 -7.55 2.29 -19.09
C MET A 3 -7.37 2.61 -17.61
N PRO A 4 -6.17 2.46 -17.06
CA PRO A 4 -5.90 2.83 -15.68
C PRO A 4 -6.09 4.34 -15.48
N PRO A 5 -6.40 4.78 -14.25
CA PRO A 5 -6.33 6.19 -13.90
C PRO A 5 -4.94 6.77 -14.25
N SER A 6 -4.89 8.00 -14.74
CA SER A 6 -3.63 8.70 -15.03
C SER A 6 -2.88 9.13 -13.75
N SER A 7 -3.49 8.96 -12.59
CA SER A 7 -3.01 9.32 -11.26
C SER A 7 -2.71 8.05 -10.44
N PRO A 8 -1.79 8.08 -9.47
CA PRO A 8 -1.64 7.02 -8.48
C PRO A 8 -2.88 6.83 -7.59
N LEU A 9 -3.82 7.79 -7.63
CA LEU A 9 -5.08 7.75 -6.92
C LEU A 9 -6.25 7.55 -7.87
N THR A 10 -7.28 6.84 -7.42
CA THR A 10 -8.57 6.70 -8.10
C THR A 10 -9.72 7.02 -7.18
N SER A 11 -10.84 7.54 -7.72
CA SER A 11 -12.03 7.84 -6.93
C SER A 11 -12.93 6.61 -6.76
N ALA A 12 -13.79 6.64 -5.73
CA ALA A 12 -14.83 5.64 -5.55
C ALA A 12 -15.82 5.59 -6.74
N ASP A 13 -16.14 6.74 -7.33
CA ASP A 13 -17.01 6.79 -8.50
C ASP A 13 -16.40 6.10 -9.72
N TRP A 14 -15.09 6.28 -9.94
CA TRP A 14 -14.39 5.58 -11.02
C TRP A 14 -14.43 4.07 -10.78
N LEU A 15 -14.11 3.62 -9.56
CA LEU A 15 -14.11 2.20 -9.23
C LEU A 15 -15.52 1.59 -9.38
N ARG A 16 -16.57 2.29 -8.94
CA ARG A 16 -17.96 1.83 -9.12
C ARG A 16 -18.33 1.66 -10.58
N ALA A 17 -17.91 2.58 -11.43
CA ALA A 17 -18.20 2.53 -12.87
C ALA A 17 -17.46 1.39 -13.60
N HIS A 18 -16.32 0.92 -13.07
CA HIS A 18 -15.42 -0.04 -13.73
C HIS A 18 -15.23 -1.35 -12.97
N LEU A 19 -15.94 -1.53 -11.85
CA LEU A 19 -15.77 -2.71 -10.98
C LEU A 19 -15.99 -4.04 -11.72
N ASN A 20 -16.91 -4.05 -12.67
CA ASN A 20 -17.27 -5.25 -13.44
C ASN A 20 -16.45 -5.41 -14.74
N ASP A 21 -15.48 -4.54 -14.98
CA ASP A 21 -14.62 -4.68 -16.15
C ASP A 21 -13.66 -5.86 -15.98
N ALA A 22 -13.58 -6.69 -17.01
CA ALA A 22 -12.88 -7.98 -16.94
C ALA A 22 -11.41 -7.92 -16.51
N ASN A 23 -10.74 -6.75 -16.69
CA ASN A 23 -9.35 -6.54 -16.33
C ASN A 23 -9.17 -5.73 -15.03
N VAL A 24 -10.23 -5.31 -14.36
CA VAL A 24 -10.12 -4.62 -13.05
C VAL A 24 -10.00 -5.64 -11.93
N ARG A 25 -9.07 -5.40 -11.01
CA ARG A 25 -8.85 -6.21 -9.81
C ARG A 25 -8.75 -5.29 -8.61
N VAL A 26 -9.29 -5.73 -7.48
CA VAL A 26 -9.31 -4.94 -6.26
C VAL A 26 -8.60 -5.71 -5.15
N LEU A 27 -7.71 -5.03 -4.43
CA LEU A 27 -7.04 -5.55 -3.24
C LEU A 27 -7.52 -4.80 -1.99
N ASP A 28 -8.05 -5.54 -1.04
CA ASP A 28 -8.35 -5.05 0.30
C ASP A 28 -7.10 -5.20 1.18
N CYS A 29 -6.48 -4.10 1.52
CA CYS A 29 -5.26 -4.06 2.30
C CYS A 29 -5.51 -3.59 3.74
N ARG A 30 -6.73 -3.67 4.27
CA ARG A 30 -7.04 -3.27 5.64
C ARG A 30 -6.24 -4.11 6.62
N TYR A 31 -5.62 -3.45 7.58
CA TYR A 31 -4.75 -4.09 8.56
C TYR A 31 -4.60 -3.20 9.81
N ALA A 32 -4.23 -3.78 10.94
CA ALA A 32 -3.89 -3.04 12.14
C ALA A 32 -2.65 -3.62 12.81
N LEU A 33 -1.61 -2.81 13.02
CA LEU A 33 -0.33 -3.25 13.61
C LEU A 33 -0.44 -3.80 15.04
N ASN A 34 -1.42 -3.33 15.79
CA ASN A 34 -1.67 -3.75 17.17
C ASN A 34 -2.58 -5.00 17.28
N ASP A 35 -3.28 -5.35 16.20
CA ASP A 35 -4.09 -6.55 16.10
C ASP A 35 -4.19 -7.01 14.64
N PRO A 36 -3.31 -7.93 14.22
CA PRO A 36 -3.24 -8.41 12.83
C PRO A 36 -4.54 -9.03 12.29
N LEU A 37 -5.43 -9.50 13.17
CA LEU A 37 -6.70 -10.10 12.74
C LEU A 37 -7.76 -9.06 12.38
N THR A 38 -7.62 -7.83 12.85
CA THR A 38 -8.62 -6.75 12.63
C THR A 38 -8.92 -6.54 11.14
N GLY A 39 -7.91 -6.50 10.28
CA GLY A 39 -8.11 -6.31 8.84
C GLY A 39 -8.89 -7.46 8.21
N ARG A 40 -8.52 -8.69 8.54
CA ARG A 40 -9.22 -9.89 8.06
C ARG A 40 -10.67 -9.95 8.53
N ILE A 41 -10.93 -9.61 9.79
CA ILE A 41 -12.28 -9.55 10.35
C ILE A 41 -13.11 -8.47 9.64
N ALA A 42 -12.52 -7.29 9.39
CA ALA A 42 -13.19 -6.22 8.66
C ALA A 42 -13.53 -6.64 7.23
N TYR A 43 -12.62 -7.33 6.53
CA TYR A 43 -12.86 -7.90 5.19
C TYR A 43 -14.03 -8.88 5.19
N LEU A 44 -14.05 -9.83 6.11
CA LEU A 44 -15.14 -10.81 6.24
C LEU A 44 -16.48 -10.18 6.61
N GLY A 45 -16.45 -9.06 7.32
CA GLY A 45 -17.65 -8.28 7.68
C GLY A 45 -18.20 -7.43 6.54
N GLY A 46 -17.40 -7.18 5.49
CA GLY A 46 -17.79 -6.45 4.29
C GLY A 46 -16.61 -5.87 3.55
N HIS A 47 -16.60 -6.03 2.23
CA HIS A 47 -15.56 -5.56 1.33
C HIS A 47 -16.14 -5.11 -0.02
N VAL A 48 -15.33 -4.49 -0.87
CA VAL A 48 -15.70 -4.17 -2.25
C VAL A 48 -15.96 -5.47 -3.01
N PRO A 49 -17.08 -5.64 -3.72
CA PRO A 49 -17.37 -6.89 -4.44
C PRO A 49 -16.22 -7.34 -5.34
N GLY A 50 -15.83 -8.60 -5.23
CA GLY A 50 -14.71 -9.16 -5.98
C GLY A 50 -13.31 -8.77 -5.48
N ALA A 51 -13.20 -7.99 -4.41
CA ALA A 51 -11.91 -7.69 -3.81
C ALA A 51 -11.29 -8.92 -3.14
N VAL A 52 -9.98 -9.08 -3.30
CA VAL A 52 -9.19 -10.09 -2.59
C VAL A 52 -8.52 -9.44 -1.40
N TYR A 53 -8.53 -10.12 -0.25
CA TYR A 53 -7.80 -9.68 0.93
C TYR A 53 -6.29 -9.88 0.73
N ALA A 54 -5.52 -8.83 0.93
CA ALA A 54 -4.07 -8.82 0.84
C ALA A 54 -3.48 -8.57 2.24
N ASP A 55 -3.07 -9.64 2.90
CA ASP A 55 -2.51 -9.57 4.24
C ASP A 55 -1.11 -8.95 4.23
N LEU A 56 -0.87 -8.01 5.15
CA LEU A 56 0.41 -7.32 5.24
C LEU A 56 1.58 -8.27 5.54
N GLU A 57 1.37 -9.25 6.41
CA GLU A 57 2.45 -10.11 6.91
C GLU A 57 2.72 -11.29 5.98
N THR A 58 1.67 -11.92 5.45
CA THR A 58 1.80 -13.14 4.66
C THR A 58 1.92 -12.91 3.17
N ASP A 59 1.24 -11.88 2.64
CA ASP A 59 1.14 -11.66 1.19
C ASP A 59 2.01 -10.48 0.71
N LEU A 60 2.07 -9.42 1.54
CA LEU A 60 2.76 -8.17 1.18
C LEU A 60 4.13 -8.01 1.85
N SER A 61 4.60 -9.00 2.61
CA SER A 61 5.90 -8.96 3.27
C SER A 61 6.65 -10.28 3.09
N GLY A 62 7.96 -10.20 3.09
CA GLY A 62 8.83 -11.36 3.15
C GLY A 62 9.01 -11.86 4.59
N PRO A 63 9.63 -13.03 4.76
CA PRO A 63 9.90 -13.59 6.08
C PRO A 63 10.86 -12.69 6.87
N LEU A 64 10.67 -12.67 8.19
CA LEU A 64 11.60 -12.00 9.09
C LEU A 64 12.97 -12.68 9.05
N THR A 65 14.02 -11.88 9.00
CA THR A 65 15.40 -12.37 9.08
C THR A 65 15.87 -12.40 10.53
N GLU A 66 16.76 -13.35 10.88
CA GLU A 66 17.29 -13.48 12.24
C GLU A 66 18.05 -12.23 12.71
N ASP A 67 18.74 -11.55 11.79
CA ASP A 67 19.48 -10.31 12.05
C ASP A 67 18.60 -9.04 12.05
N GLY A 68 17.31 -9.19 11.73
CA GLY A 68 16.35 -8.08 11.62
C GLY A 68 16.55 -7.21 10.38
N ALA A 69 17.31 -7.67 9.38
CA ALA A 69 17.42 -6.97 8.10
C ALA A 69 16.06 -6.85 7.41
N GLY A 70 15.79 -5.69 6.79
CA GLY A 70 14.48 -5.43 6.16
C GLY A 70 13.39 -4.98 7.12
N GLY A 71 13.67 -4.93 8.44
CA GLY A 71 12.72 -4.46 9.44
C GLY A 71 11.61 -5.45 9.75
N ARG A 72 10.45 -4.95 10.21
CA ARG A 72 9.31 -5.80 10.63
C ARG A 72 8.47 -6.34 9.47
N HIS A 73 8.52 -5.69 8.34
CA HIS A 73 7.83 -6.08 7.11
C HIS A 73 8.83 -6.00 5.96
N PRO A 74 9.76 -6.97 5.85
CA PRO A 74 10.75 -6.99 4.77
C PRO A 74 10.08 -7.00 3.40
N LEU A 75 10.81 -6.62 2.36
CA LEU A 75 10.33 -6.81 1.00
C LEU A 75 10.17 -8.32 0.72
N PRO A 76 9.05 -8.74 0.14
CA PRO A 76 8.89 -10.12 -0.29
C PRO A 76 9.85 -10.45 -1.43
N ASP A 77 10.13 -11.72 -1.61
CA ASP A 77 10.80 -12.19 -2.83
C ASP A 77 9.94 -11.86 -4.05
N PRO A 78 10.51 -11.28 -5.13
CA PRO A 78 9.74 -10.86 -6.30
C PRO A 78 8.95 -11.96 -6.99
N GLU A 79 9.52 -13.16 -7.10
CA GLU A 79 8.86 -14.30 -7.75
C GLU A 79 7.73 -14.86 -6.86
N THR A 80 7.95 -14.88 -5.55
CA THR A 80 6.92 -15.27 -4.57
C THR A 80 5.73 -14.31 -4.62
N LEU A 81 5.99 -13.00 -4.62
CA LEU A 81 4.93 -12.00 -4.74
C LEU A 81 4.21 -12.10 -6.09
N ALA A 82 4.94 -12.30 -7.19
CA ALA A 82 4.37 -12.48 -8.52
C ALA A 82 3.49 -13.72 -8.61
N ALA A 83 3.91 -14.83 -8.00
CA ALA A 83 3.12 -16.06 -7.95
C ALA A 83 1.81 -15.84 -7.14
N TRP A 84 1.88 -15.14 -6.00
CA TRP A 84 0.69 -14.79 -5.22
C TRP A 84 -0.25 -13.89 -6.03
N LEU A 85 0.25 -12.82 -6.66
CA LEU A 85 -0.56 -11.94 -7.53
C LEU A 85 -1.27 -12.73 -8.63
N GLY A 86 -0.55 -13.65 -9.30
CA GLY A 86 -1.13 -14.53 -10.29
C GLY A 86 -2.24 -15.43 -9.73
N SER A 87 -2.04 -15.99 -8.54
CA SER A 87 -3.02 -16.89 -7.90
C SER A 87 -4.33 -16.17 -7.55
N VAL A 88 -4.27 -14.86 -7.29
CA VAL A 88 -5.45 -14.00 -7.02
C VAL A 88 -5.95 -13.27 -8.28
N GLY A 89 -5.61 -13.76 -9.46
CA GLY A 89 -6.15 -13.29 -10.74
C GLY A 89 -5.57 -11.98 -11.26
N ILE A 90 -4.43 -11.53 -10.73
CA ILE A 90 -3.73 -10.33 -11.20
C ILE A 90 -2.65 -10.75 -12.20
N GLY A 91 -2.82 -10.35 -13.45
CA GLY A 91 -1.83 -10.49 -14.52
C GLY A 91 -1.24 -9.13 -14.92
N ASN A 92 -0.29 -9.14 -15.87
CA ASN A 92 0.37 -7.91 -16.32
C ASN A 92 -0.58 -6.90 -17.01
N ASP A 93 -1.74 -7.36 -17.51
CA ASP A 93 -2.75 -6.52 -18.16
C ASP A 93 -3.85 -6.04 -17.19
N SER A 94 -3.78 -6.42 -15.92
CA SER A 94 -4.77 -6.02 -14.92
C SER A 94 -4.65 -4.55 -14.58
N VAL A 95 -5.79 -3.90 -14.33
CA VAL A 95 -5.88 -2.60 -13.67
C VAL A 95 -6.17 -2.86 -12.20
N VAL A 96 -5.22 -2.57 -11.33
CA VAL A 96 -5.32 -2.90 -9.90
C VAL A 96 -5.69 -1.66 -9.09
N VAL A 97 -6.68 -1.81 -8.23
CA VAL A 97 -7.06 -0.80 -7.24
C VAL A 97 -6.83 -1.38 -5.84
N CYS A 98 -5.96 -0.74 -5.07
CA CYS A 98 -5.70 -1.11 -3.68
C CYS A 98 -6.46 -0.17 -2.75
N TYR A 99 -7.09 -0.68 -1.71
CA TYR A 99 -7.70 0.16 -0.68
C TYR A 99 -7.41 -0.36 0.73
N ASP A 100 -7.49 0.55 1.68
CA ASP A 100 -7.47 0.28 3.11
C ASP A 100 -8.50 1.15 3.83
N ASP A 101 -8.39 1.31 5.14
CA ASP A 101 -9.27 2.17 5.91
C ASP A 101 -8.46 3.25 6.63
N PRO A 102 -8.32 4.45 6.04
CA PRO A 102 -7.58 5.55 6.65
C PRO A 102 -8.22 6.08 7.94
N SER A 103 -9.51 5.82 8.17
CA SER A 103 -10.20 6.27 9.39
C SER A 103 -9.67 5.62 10.68
N THR A 104 -8.98 4.48 10.54
CA THR A 104 -8.36 3.79 11.68
C THR A 104 -7.08 4.48 12.16
N GLY A 105 -6.49 5.38 11.40
CA GLY A 105 -5.23 6.04 11.71
C GLY A 105 -4.02 5.09 11.80
N GLN A 106 -4.16 3.85 11.34
CA GLN A 106 -3.19 2.77 11.52
C GLN A 106 -2.09 2.71 10.44
N GLY A 107 -2.17 3.51 9.40
CA GLY A 107 -1.19 3.54 8.31
C GLY A 107 -1.79 3.32 6.92
N PHE A 108 -0.91 3.29 5.91
CA PHE A 108 -1.32 3.14 4.50
C PHE A 108 -0.82 1.83 3.93
N TYR A 109 -1.55 0.78 4.16
CA TYR A 109 -1.20 -0.55 3.66
C TYR A 109 -1.52 -0.68 2.17
N ALA A 110 -2.55 0.02 1.69
CA ALA A 110 -2.85 0.15 0.26
C ALA A 110 -1.70 0.82 -0.52
N ALA A 111 -1.07 1.84 0.07
CA ALA A 111 0.11 2.47 -0.54
C ALA A 111 1.30 1.51 -0.62
N ARG A 112 1.45 0.58 0.36
CA ARG A 112 2.47 -0.47 0.29
C ARG A 112 2.19 -1.43 -0.87
N ALA A 113 0.95 -1.92 -1.02
CA ALA A 113 0.58 -2.79 -2.12
C ALA A 113 0.79 -2.10 -3.47
N TRP A 114 0.37 -0.84 -3.60
CA TRP A 114 0.65 -0.01 -4.77
C TRP A 114 2.14 0.07 -5.07
N TRP A 115 2.96 0.35 -4.06
CA TRP A 115 4.41 0.48 -4.24
C TRP A 115 5.05 -0.86 -4.64
N LEU A 116 4.64 -1.98 -4.05
CA LEU A 116 5.12 -3.32 -4.40
C LEU A 116 4.82 -3.68 -5.85
N LEU A 117 3.61 -3.40 -6.33
CA LEU A 117 3.25 -3.58 -7.74
C LEU A 117 4.11 -2.71 -8.66
N ARG A 118 4.32 -1.43 -8.29
CA ARG A 118 5.23 -0.53 -9.02
C ARG A 118 6.66 -1.03 -9.03
N TRP A 119 7.12 -1.58 -7.91
CA TRP A 119 8.44 -2.20 -7.79
C TRP A 119 8.59 -3.43 -8.70
N LEU A 120 7.55 -4.24 -8.84
CA LEU A 120 7.51 -5.35 -9.81
C LEU A 120 7.31 -4.89 -11.26
N GLY A 121 7.30 -3.58 -11.54
CA GLY A 121 7.17 -3.03 -12.90
C GLY A 121 5.73 -2.88 -13.37
N HIS A 122 4.72 -3.16 -12.54
CA HIS A 122 3.32 -3.02 -12.89
C HIS A 122 2.88 -1.55 -12.80
N ALA A 123 2.56 -0.95 -13.94
CA ALA A 123 2.22 0.48 -14.00
C ALA A 123 0.74 0.77 -13.74
N GLN A 124 -0.14 -0.22 -13.99
CA GLN A 124 -1.59 -0.07 -13.97
C GLN A 124 -2.14 -0.32 -12.56
N VAL A 125 -1.67 0.42 -11.58
CA VAL A 125 -2.07 0.31 -10.18
C VAL A 125 -2.35 1.68 -9.59
N SER A 126 -3.42 1.78 -8.79
CA SER A 126 -3.80 2.99 -8.05
C SER A 126 -4.31 2.65 -6.64
N VAL A 127 -4.33 3.65 -5.78
CA VAL A 127 -4.93 3.59 -4.45
C VAL A 127 -6.30 4.28 -4.50
N LEU A 128 -7.30 3.69 -3.87
CA LEU A 128 -8.62 4.28 -3.71
C LEU A 128 -8.52 5.46 -2.74
N ASP A 129 -8.76 6.66 -3.25
CA ASP A 129 -8.71 7.88 -2.44
C ASP A 129 -9.84 7.90 -1.40
N GLY A 130 -9.47 8.11 -0.14
CA GLY A 130 -10.37 7.99 1.01
C GLY A 130 -10.73 6.54 1.39
N GLY A 131 -10.20 5.52 0.70
CA GLY A 131 -10.30 4.10 1.04
C GLY A 131 -11.72 3.57 1.22
N TRP A 132 -11.88 2.63 2.15
CA TRP A 132 -13.16 2.01 2.47
C TRP A 132 -14.27 3.00 2.84
N PRO A 133 -14.02 4.01 3.69
CA PRO A 133 -15.05 5.03 3.99
C PRO A 133 -15.56 5.76 2.75
N ALA A 134 -14.67 6.12 1.83
CA ALA A 134 -15.07 6.79 0.58
C ALA A 134 -15.90 5.87 -0.33
N TRP A 135 -15.58 4.57 -0.40
CA TRP A 135 -16.39 3.60 -1.11
C TRP A 135 -17.82 3.53 -0.58
N VAL A 136 -17.97 3.40 0.74
CA VAL A 136 -19.29 3.34 1.40
C VAL A 136 -20.05 4.66 1.23
N ALA A 137 -19.39 5.81 1.41
CA ALA A 137 -19.99 7.13 1.27
C ALA A 137 -20.48 7.39 -0.17
N ALA A 138 -19.79 6.86 -1.17
CA ALA A 138 -20.20 6.92 -2.57
C ALA A 138 -21.36 5.96 -2.91
N GLY A 139 -21.89 5.20 -1.94
CA GLY A 139 -22.93 4.19 -2.14
C GLY A 139 -22.43 2.97 -2.91
N GLY A 140 -21.17 2.62 -2.75
CA GLY A 140 -20.60 1.39 -3.30
C GLY A 140 -21.24 0.14 -2.69
N GLU A 141 -21.40 -0.88 -3.50
CA GLU A 141 -21.93 -2.19 -3.06
C GLU A 141 -20.96 -2.84 -2.07
N VAL A 142 -21.51 -3.56 -1.08
CA VAL A 142 -20.74 -4.30 -0.08
C VAL A 142 -21.01 -5.79 -0.23
N SER A 143 -19.96 -6.59 -0.31
CA SER A 143 -20.01 -8.04 -0.35
C SER A 143 -19.37 -8.66 0.88
N THR A 144 -19.83 -9.83 1.27
CA THR A 144 -19.18 -10.73 2.23
C THR A 144 -18.80 -12.07 1.58
N GLU A 145 -18.98 -12.15 0.27
CA GLU A 145 -18.75 -13.37 -0.52
C GLU A 145 -17.27 -13.44 -0.94
N ASP A 146 -16.68 -14.64 -0.83
CA ASP A 146 -15.34 -14.86 -1.35
C ASP A 146 -15.31 -14.58 -2.86
N PRO A 147 -14.30 -13.88 -3.37
CA PRO A 147 -14.22 -13.55 -4.79
C PRO A 147 -13.98 -14.80 -5.64
N ASP A 148 -14.74 -14.94 -6.71
CA ASP A 148 -14.48 -15.97 -7.74
C ASP A 148 -13.37 -15.44 -8.67
N VAL A 149 -12.13 -15.85 -8.40
CA VAL A 149 -10.96 -15.42 -9.16
C VAL A 149 -10.38 -16.56 -9.98
N SER A 150 -10.28 -16.37 -11.28
CA SER A 150 -9.49 -17.25 -12.15
C SER A 150 -8.03 -16.86 -12.09
N PRO A 151 -7.10 -17.79 -11.81
CA PRO A 151 -5.68 -17.49 -11.79
C PRO A 151 -5.18 -16.88 -13.10
N ALA A 152 -4.22 -15.98 -13.01
CA ALA A 152 -3.53 -15.33 -14.12
C ALA A 152 -2.02 -15.55 -14.01
N THR A 153 -1.28 -15.13 -15.02
CA THR A 153 0.18 -15.10 -14.97
C THR A 153 0.64 -13.68 -14.77
N PHE A 154 1.43 -13.44 -13.72
CA PHE A 154 2.11 -12.19 -13.48
C PHE A 154 3.63 -12.39 -13.68
N THR A 155 4.22 -11.67 -14.61
CA THR A 155 5.66 -11.70 -14.86
C THR A 155 6.28 -10.43 -14.29
N PRO A 156 7.14 -10.51 -13.25
CA PRO A 156 7.73 -9.35 -12.63
C PRO A 156 8.84 -8.73 -13.49
N HIS A 157 8.91 -7.41 -13.50
CA HIS A 157 10.01 -6.61 -14.08
C HIS A 157 10.55 -5.69 -12.98
N VAL A 158 11.38 -6.26 -12.10
CA VAL A 158 11.83 -5.60 -10.87
C VAL A 158 12.55 -4.29 -11.14
N ARG A 159 12.05 -3.21 -10.53
CA ARG A 159 12.60 -1.86 -10.56
C ARG A 159 13.57 -1.67 -9.39
N ALA A 160 14.82 -2.09 -9.57
CA ALA A 160 15.85 -1.97 -8.55
C ALA A 160 16.13 -0.50 -8.15
N ASP A 161 15.86 0.45 -9.05
CA ASP A 161 16.00 1.88 -8.82
C ASP A 161 15.02 2.46 -7.79
N LEU A 162 13.98 1.72 -7.41
CA LEU A 162 13.02 2.12 -6.38
C LEU A 162 13.44 1.71 -4.96
N VAL A 163 14.54 0.98 -4.81
CA VAL A 163 15.03 0.50 -3.49
C VAL A 163 16.41 1.07 -3.22
N ALA A 164 16.59 1.64 -2.03
CA ALA A 164 17.88 2.05 -1.53
C ALA A 164 18.29 1.19 -0.33
N THR A 165 19.50 0.66 -0.35
CA THR A 165 20.09 -0.07 0.76
C THR A 165 20.58 0.90 1.84
N ALA A 166 20.87 0.36 3.05
CA ALA A 166 21.51 1.15 4.10
C ALA A 166 22.85 1.74 3.63
N GLN A 167 23.60 1.04 2.78
CA GLN A 167 24.85 1.52 2.21
C GLN A 167 24.61 2.68 1.23
N ASP A 168 23.58 2.59 0.38
CA ASP A 168 23.23 3.68 -0.55
C ASP A 168 22.84 4.95 0.22
N VAL A 169 22.06 4.80 1.30
CA VAL A 169 21.68 5.91 2.17
C VAL A 169 22.92 6.52 2.87
N GLN A 170 23.84 5.69 3.34
CA GLN A 170 25.08 6.14 3.99
C GLN A 170 26.00 6.87 3.01
N GLN A 171 26.08 6.41 1.76
CA GLN A 171 26.96 6.93 0.71
C GLN A 171 26.24 7.90 -0.24
N ARG A 172 25.03 8.35 0.11
CA ARG A 172 24.21 9.19 -0.76
C ARG A 172 24.96 10.44 -1.22
N PRO A 173 24.77 10.89 -2.46
CA PRO A 173 25.35 12.10 -2.99
C PRO A 173 24.94 13.34 -2.16
N ALA A 174 25.81 14.34 -2.12
CA ALA A 174 25.47 15.63 -1.53
C ALA A 174 24.24 16.23 -2.23
N GLY A 175 23.30 16.78 -1.45
CA GLY A 175 22.05 17.32 -1.97
C GLY A 175 20.90 16.30 -2.10
N THR A 176 21.15 15.00 -1.85
CA THR A 176 20.06 14.01 -1.76
C THR A 176 19.19 14.32 -0.54
N LEU A 177 17.90 14.54 -0.78
CA LEU A 177 16.91 14.72 0.27
C LEU A 177 16.53 13.35 0.83
N LEU A 178 16.73 13.14 2.13
CA LEU A 178 16.25 11.96 2.86
C LEU A 178 15.05 12.36 3.70
N ILE A 179 13.94 11.67 3.53
CA ILE A 179 12.68 11.97 4.22
C ILE A 179 12.38 10.85 5.21
N ASP A 180 12.11 11.21 6.46
CA ASP A 180 11.56 10.33 7.49
C ASP A 180 10.06 10.60 7.61
N SER A 181 9.24 9.63 7.22
CA SER A 181 7.78 9.77 7.19
C SER A 181 7.09 9.37 8.50
N ARG A 182 7.83 9.08 9.55
CA ARG A 182 7.26 8.74 10.86
C ARG A 182 6.71 9.98 11.57
N ALA A 183 5.90 9.73 12.63
CA ALA A 183 5.41 10.79 13.51
C ALA A 183 6.54 11.64 14.09
N PRO A 184 6.37 12.97 14.22
CA PRO A 184 7.42 13.89 14.68
C PRO A 184 8.07 13.51 16.01
N ALA A 185 7.31 12.97 16.97
CA ALA A 185 7.86 12.54 18.27
C ALA A 185 8.84 11.37 18.12
N ARG A 186 8.58 10.42 17.18
CA ARG A 186 9.49 9.33 16.85
C ARG A 186 10.74 9.85 16.14
N TYR A 187 10.55 10.76 15.17
CA TYR A 187 11.68 11.40 14.48
C TYR A 187 12.62 12.12 15.44
N ARG A 188 12.09 12.86 16.42
CA ARG A 188 12.90 13.56 17.46
C ARG A 188 13.48 12.63 18.51
N GLY A 189 13.05 11.35 18.53
CA GLY A 189 13.52 10.38 19.54
C GLY A 189 12.90 10.56 20.92
N GLU A 190 11.79 11.29 21.03
CA GLU A 190 11.05 11.52 22.29
C GLU A 190 10.24 10.27 22.68
N VAL A 191 9.76 9.53 21.68
CA VAL A 191 8.97 8.31 21.84
C VAL A 191 9.45 7.29 20.81
N GLU A 192 9.69 6.05 21.25
CA GLU A 192 9.96 4.93 20.33
C GLU A 192 9.37 3.64 20.90
N PRO A 193 8.10 3.34 20.60
CA PRO A 193 7.42 2.16 21.14
C PRO A 193 7.77 0.88 20.38
N ILE A 194 8.51 0.94 19.28
CA ILE A 194 8.57 -0.12 18.28
C ILE A 194 10.01 -0.55 17.97
N ASP A 195 10.90 0.40 17.69
CA ASP A 195 12.24 0.12 17.21
C ASP A 195 13.27 0.14 18.36
N ARG A 196 14.37 -0.59 18.21
CA ARG A 196 15.41 -0.68 19.26
C ARG A 196 16.12 0.66 19.51
N LYS A 197 16.10 1.58 18.56
CA LYS A 197 16.83 2.85 18.61
C LYS A 197 15.92 4.01 18.26
N ALA A 198 15.81 4.95 19.17
CA ALA A 198 15.07 6.18 18.97
C ALA A 198 15.83 7.19 18.08
N GLY A 199 15.09 8.14 17.51
CA GLY A 199 15.62 9.19 16.65
C GLY A 199 15.56 8.86 15.17
N HIS A 200 16.35 9.55 14.36
CA HIS A 200 16.30 9.49 12.90
C HIS A 200 17.70 9.33 12.28
N ILE A 201 17.74 8.97 11.00
CA ILE A 201 19.00 8.91 10.24
C ILE A 201 19.58 10.32 10.09
N PRO A 202 20.87 10.56 10.39
CA PRO A 202 21.47 11.88 10.30
C PRO A 202 21.25 12.55 8.94
N GLY A 203 20.71 13.79 8.98
CA GLY A 203 20.41 14.59 7.80
C GLY A 203 19.05 14.25 7.12
N ALA A 204 18.26 13.36 7.69
CA ALA A 204 16.86 13.21 7.27
C ALA A 204 16.02 14.40 7.73
N VAL A 205 15.02 14.77 6.94
CA VAL A 205 13.98 15.74 7.31
C VAL A 205 12.70 14.99 7.62
N ASN A 206 11.93 15.49 8.59
CA ASN A 206 10.66 14.85 8.92
C ASN A 206 9.53 15.36 8.02
N ARG A 207 8.83 14.43 7.41
CA ARG A 207 7.58 14.69 6.69
C ARG A 207 6.62 13.56 7.05
N GLU A 208 5.83 13.78 8.11
CA GLU A 208 4.88 12.77 8.59
C GLU A 208 3.89 12.38 7.49
N TRP A 209 3.71 11.08 7.28
CA TRP A 209 2.80 10.55 6.27
C TRP A 209 1.35 11.02 6.48
N ALA A 210 0.89 11.11 7.74
CA ALA A 210 -0.47 11.52 8.07
C ALA A 210 -0.78 12.97 7.64
N ALA A 211 0.24 13.83 7.56
CA ALA A 211 0.07 15.20 7.06
C ALA A 211 -0.27 15.28 5.57
N ALA A 212 -0.12 14.18 4.82
CA ALA A 212 -0.51 14.11 3.42
C ALA A 212 -2.03 13.92 3.22
N LEU A 213 -2.77 13.64 4.29
CA LEU A 213 -4.22 13.48 4.27
C LEU A 213 -4.96 14.69 4.82
N ASP A 214 -6.20 14.84 4.39
CA ASP A 214 -7.19 15.69 5.01
C ASP A 214 -7.93 14.96 6.16
N GLU A 215 -8.87 15.64 6.81
CA GLU A 215 -9.67 15.09 7.90
C GLU A 215 -10.62 13.95 7.46
N GLY A 216 -10.92 13.87 6.17
CA GLY A 216 -11.74 12.82 5.57
C GLY A 216 -10.94 11.59 5.14
N GLY A 217 -9.61 11.60 5.33
CA GLY A 217 -8.74 10.52 4.88
C GLY A 217 -8.40 10.54 3.39
N HIS A 218 -8.73 11.64 2.69
CA HIS A 218 -8.35 11.84 1.30
C HIS A 218 -6.96 12.45 1.19
N TRP A 219 -6.25 12.08 0.13
CA TRP A 219 -4.95 12.68 -0.15
C TRP A 219 -5.08 14.14 -0.54
N ARG A 220 -4.33 15.00 0.15
CA ARG A 220 -4.24 16.42 -0.20
C ARG A 220 -3.68 16.61 -1.60
N ALA A 221 -4.11 17.66 -2.30
CA ALA A 221 -3.56 18.01 -3.60
C ALA A 221 -2.04 18.22 -3.53
N GLY A 222 -1.32 17.85 -4.59
CA GLY A 222 0.15 17.97 -4.62
C GLY A 222 0.66 19.39 -4.36
N THR A 223 -0.11 20.41 -4.73
CA THR A 223 0.19 21.83 -4.43
C THR A 223 0.14 22.16 -2.94
N GLU A 224 -0.73 21.50 -2.17
CA GLU A 224 -0.83 21.66 -0.71
C GLU A 224 0.25 20.89 0.02
N GLN A 225 0.74 19.81 -0.59
CA GLN A 225 1.83 18.99 -0.04
C GLN A 225 3.22 19.61 -0.26
N ALA A 226 3.34 20.58 -1.17
CA ALA A 226 4.62 21.23 -1.52
C ALA A 226 5.02 22.35 -0.54
N THR A 227 4.16 22.70 0.41
CA THR A 227 4.42 23.69 1.48
C THR A 227 4.81 23.01 2.78
#